data_907c72353f4ca473591954562c715467
#
_entry.id   907c72353f4ca473591954562c715467
#
_cell.length_a   1.000
_cell.length_b   1.000
_cell.length_c   1.000
_cell.angle_alpha   90.00
_cell.angle_beta   90.00
_cell.angle_gamma   90.00
#
_symmetry.space_group_name_H-M   'P 1'
#
loop_
_entity.id
_entity.type
_entity.pdbx_description
1 polymer ?
#
loop_
_entity_poly.entity_id
_entity_poly.type
_entity_poly.pdbx_seq_one_letter_code
_entity_poly.pdbx_strand_id
1 'polypeptide(L)'
;MIRRAFFVAFTLLLLVLAGCSLLEEPPQPVIPTPIPTAPPLPGGSEGIPAEQVTDPVSDIVPAVDIEVTGLMNAVSQQQLTAYVQTLENFGTRNSFSSFDREDHGVGAAKRWILSEFERVGSGRLQVAFDDFLLSYNGKTAEQSNVIATLPGTGPGDGVIIVMAHYDNRPVDETDGFTRAAGANDNASGVALLLETARIMSSREWNQTIMFMAVAAEEQGTFGSRHFAQNAFLDNLNVLAVVNYDAVGGRAGIPQLARLFAQDLRQSPAGEIGRFYEYIAGHYLPTFPVVILDALD
;
A
#
# COMPACT_ATOMS: atom_id res chain seq x y z
N MET A 1 27.86 21.95 -65.81
CA MET A 1 27.06 22.85 -64.94
C MET A 1 25.65 22.26 -64.61
N ILE A 2 25.03 21.49 -65.41
CA ILE A 2 23.66 20.98 -65.22
C ILE A 2 23.52 19.97 -64.05
N ARG A 3 24.56 19.14 -63.75
CA ARG A 3 24.53 18.17 -62.65
C ARG A 3 24.56 18.75 -61.26
N ARG A 4 25.13 19.93 -61.05
CA ARG A 4 25.19 20.61 -59.76
C ARG A 4 23.88 21.31 -59.38
N ALA A 5 23.14 21.81 -60.41
CA ALA A 5 21.82 22.43 -60.18
C ALA A 5 20.75 21.45 -59.77
N PHE A 6 20.81 20.18 -60.27
CA PHE A 6 19.86 19.13 -59.88
C PHE A 6 20.08 18.64 -58.42
N PHE A 7 21.34 18.64 -57.95
CA PHE A 7 21.62 18.21 -56.58
C PHE A 7 21.17 19.25 -55.54
N VAL A 8 21.32 20.55 -55.86
CA VAL A 8 20.88 21.62 -54.97
C VAL A 8 19.34 21.72 -54.93
N ALA A 9 18.64 21.53 -56.05
CA ALA A 9 17.19 21.53 -56.11
C ALA A 9 16.59 20.34 -55.39
N PHE A 10 17.22 19.16 -55.45
CA PHE A 10 16.75 17.94 -54.72
C PHE A 10 16.97 18.04 -53.22
N THR A 11 18.08 18.64 -52.76
CA THR A 11 18.38 18.89 -51.34
C THR A 11 17.44 19.96 -50.74
N LEU A 12 17.09 21.00 -51.50
CA LEU A 12 16.11 21.98 -51.06
C LEU A 12 14.68 21.40 -50.98
N LEU A 13 14.30 20.53 -51.93
CA LEU A 13 13.00 19.84 -51.89
C LEU A 13 12.86 18.88 -50.72
N LEU A 14 13.94 18.15 -50.33
CA LEU A 14 13.98 17.31 -49.15
C LEU A 14 13.92 18.10 -47.84
N LEU A 15 14.52 19.29 -47.77
CA LEU A 15 14.42 20.16 -46.62
C LEU A 15 13.02 20.77 -46.43
N VAL A 16 12.30 21.03 -47.51
CA VAL A 16 10.92 21.54 -47.45
C VAL A 16 9.94 20.41 -47.01
N LEU A 17 10.19 19.14 -47.41
CA LEU A 17 9.36 18.02 -46.98
C LEU A 17 9.64 17.61 -45.52
N ALA A 18 10.84 17.82 -44.99
CA ALA A 18 11.19 17.59 -43.58
C ALA A 18 10.66 18.70 -42.66
N GLY A 19 10.40 19.90 -43.20
CA GLY A 19 9.87 21.03 -42.42
C GLY A 19 8.38 20.98 -42.10
N CYS A 20 7.59 20.19 -42.86
CA CYS A 20 6.17 20.09 -42.61
C CYS A 20 5.79 19.19 -41.43
N SER A 21 6.68 18.33 -40.93
CA SER A 21 6.42 17.51 -39.75
C SER A 21 6.75 18.20 -38.41
N LEU A 22 7.31 19.42 -38.44
CA LEU A 22 7.64 20.20 -37.24
C LEU A 22 6.53 21.20 -36.83
N LEU A 23 5.40 21.19 -37.53
CA LEU A 23 4.25 22.05 -37.25
C LEU A 23 2.99 21.26 -36.80
N GLU A 24 3.17 20.03 -36.30
CA GLU A 24 2.10 19.39 -35.53
C GLU A 24 1.93 20.17 -34.23
N GLU A 25 0.80 20.85 -34.10
CA GLU A 25 0.39 21.45 -32.84
C GLU A 25 0.39 20.36 -31.77
N PRO A 26 0.92 20.65 -30.56
CA PRO A 26 0.82 19.70 -29.46
C PRO A 26 -0.64 19.33 -29.25
N PRO A 27 -0.96 18.06 -28.96
CA PRO A 27 -2.32 17.64 -28.74
C PRO A 27 -2.93 18.54 -27.66
N GLN A 28 -4.06 19.15 -28.01
CA GLN A 28 -4.81 19.98 -27.07
C GLN A 28 -5.18 19.11 -25.85
N PRO A 29 -5.04 19.62 -24.64
CA PRO A 29 -5.44 18.88 -23.45
C PRO A 29 -6.91 18.49 -23.61
N VAL A 30 -7.18 17.18 -23.55
CA VAL A 30 -8.55 16.67 -23.53
C VAL A 30 -9.17 17.17 -22.22
N ILE A 31 -10.00 18.21 -22.34
CA ILE A 31 -10.83 18.65 -21.21
C ILE A 31 -11.85 17.52 -21.01
N PRO A 32 -11.86 16.86 -19.85
CA PRO A 32 -12.88 15.84 -19.59
C PRO A 32 -14.25 16.48 -19.75
N THR A 33 -15.10 15.88 -20.56
CA THR A 33 -16.50 16.28 -20.69
C THR A 33 -17.10 16.25 -19.29
N PRO A 34 -17.79 17.31 -18.84
CA PRO A 34 -18.45 17.28 -17.53
C PRO A 34 -19.39 16.07 -17.49
N ILE A 35 -19.26 15.26 -16.45
CA ILE A 35 -20.17 14.16 -16.19
C ILE A 35 -21.58 14.76 -16.14
N PRO A 36 -22.54 14.24 -16.93
CA PRO A 36 -23.91 14.72 -16.89
C PRO A 36 -24.41 14.62 -15.46
N THR A 37 -24.81 15.73 -14.87
CA THR A 37 -25.51 15.73 -13.59
C THR A 37 -26.72 14.82 -13.74
N ALA A 38 -26.82 13.80 -12.88
CA ALA A 38 -27.97 12.91 -12.85
C ALA A 38 -29.26 13.76 -12.75
N PRO A 39 -30.31 13.45 -13.52
CA PRO A 39 -31.57 14.14 -13.40
C PRO A 39 -32.07 14.01 -11.95
N PRO A 40 -32.68 15.05 -11.39
CA PRO A 40 -33.26 14.97 -10.05
C PRO A 40 -34.28 13.82 -10.02
N LEU A 41 -34.18 12.99 -8.98
CA LEU A 41 -35.11 11.88 -8.76
C LEU A 41 -36.54 12.43 -8.74
N PRO A 42 -37.48 11.86 -9.50
CA PRO A 42 -38.88 12.28 -9.46
C PRO A 42 -39.50 11.84 -8.12
N GLY A 43 -40.10 12.76 -7.42
CA GLY A 43 -40.93 12.53 -6.27
C GLY A 43 -40.23 12.88 -4.96
N GLY A 44 -40.59 14.04 -4.44
CA GLY A 44 -40.27 14.41 -3.08
C GLY A 44 -40.80 13.37 -2.11
N SER A 45 -39.89 12.72 -1.37
CA SER A 45 -40.27 12.13 -0.11
C SER A 45 -40.63 13.28 0.83
N GLU A 46 -41.84 13.30 1.29
CA GLU A 46 -42.15 14.08 2.48
C GLU A 46 -41.14 13.69 3.55
N GLY A 47 -40.32 14.66 3.98
CA GLY A 47 -39.26 14.41 4.95
C GLY A 47 -39.86 13.78 6.20
N ILE A 48 -39.33 12.65 6.63
CA ILE A 48 -39.62 12.09 7.95
C ILE A 48 -39.24 13.19 8.94
N PRO A 49 -40.19 13.61 9.85
CA PRO A 49 -39.91 14.64 10.84
C PRO A 49 -38.67 14.25 11.64
N ALA A 50 -37.74 15.16 11.82
CA ALA A 50 -36.48 14.96 12.54
C ALA A 50 -36.64 14.40 13.96
N GLU A 51 -37.80 14.47 14.53
CA GLU A 51 -38.14 13.95 15.87
C GLU A 51 -38.33 12.42 15.94
N GLN A 52 -38.34 11.70 14.78
CA GLN A 52 -38.53 10.24 14.75
C GLN A 52 -37.30 9.45 14.35
N VAL A 53 -36.19 10.11 14.08
CA VAL A 53 -34.90 9.44 13.97
C VAL A 53 -34.28 9.38 15.36
N THR A 54 -34.79 8.52 16.20
CA THR A 54 -34.03 8.04 17.35
C THR A 54 -32.90 7.24 16.70
N ASP A 55 -31.71 7.81 16.74
CA ASP A 55 -30.54 7.26 16.15
C ASP A 55 -30.20 5.93 16.88
N PRO A 56 -30.53 4.74 16.32
CA PRO A 56 -30.21 3.47 16.97
C PRO A 56 -28.70 3.20 16.95
N VAL A 57 -27.92 4.06 16.31
CA VAL A 57 -26.46 3.97 16.24
C VAL A 57 -25.81 4.53 17.51
N SER A 58 -26.45 5.49 18.20
CA SER A 58 -25.89 6.08 19.44
C SER A 58 -25.80 5.09 20.60
N ASP A 59 -26.65 4.05 20.61
CA ASP A 59 -26.61 3.00 21.64
C ASP A 59 -25.61 1.89 21.33
N ILE A 60 -25.03 1.87 20.12
CA ILE A 60 -24.08 0.85 19.64
C ILE A 60 -22.65 1.39 19.59
N VAL A 61 -22.45 2.71 19.68
CA VAL A 61 -21.11 3.30 19.76
C VAL A 61 -20.54 2.97 21.15
N PRO A 62 -19.58 2.04 21.26
CA PRO A 62 -18.91 1.83 22.54
C PRO A 62 -18.32 3.16 22.97
N ALA A 63 -18.44 3.51 24.23
CA ALA A 63 -17.64 4.60 24.79
C ALA A 63 -16.18 4.40 24.38
N VAL A 64 -15.45 5.51 24.10
CA VAL A 64 -14.05 5.45 23.73
C VAL A 64 -13.32 4.53 24.70
N ASP A 65 -12.79 3.41 24.17
CA ASP A 65 -12.07 2.43 24.96
C ASP A 65 -10.72 3.03 25.39
N ILE A 66 -10.52 3.12 26.68
CA ILE A 66 -9.29 3.68 27.25
C ILE A 66 -8.04 2.85 26.89
N GLU A 67 -8.20 1.52 26.73
CA GLU A 67 -7.10 0.65 26.33
C GLU A 67 -6.70 0.89 24.87
N VAL A 68 -7.66 1.03 23.96
CA VAL A 68 -7.43 1.41 22.56
C VAL A 68 -6.74 2.78 22.48
N THR A 69 -7.23 3.75 23.25
CA THR A 69 -6.60 5.07 23.34
C THR A 69 -5.16 4.97 23.85
N GLY A 70 -4.90 4.10 24.81
CA GLY A 70 -3.56 3.84 25.34
C GLY A 70 -2.63 3.27 24.24
N LEU A 71 -3.10 2.33 23.43
CA LEU A 71 -2.34 1.77 22.31
C LEU A 71 -2.05 2.85 21.24
N MET A 72 -3.01 3.69 20.92
CA MET A 72 -2.80 4.79 19.96
C MET A 72 -1.77 5.80 20.45
N ASN A 73 -1.81 6.15 21.75
CA ASN A 73 -0.84 7.06 22.35
C ASN A 73 0.57 6.45 22.50
N ALA A 74 0.70 5.13 22.36
CA ALA A 74 1.99 4.45 22.36
C ALA A 74 2.74 4.53 21.02
N VAL A 75 2.12 5.07 19.96
CA VAL A 75 2.76 5.27 18.65
C VAL A 75 3.93 6.25 18.77
N SER A 76 5.09 5.84 18.29
CA SER A 76 6.33 6.61 18.37
C SER A 76 6.71 7.20 17.02
N GLN A 77 6.55 8.51 16.86
CA GLN A 77 7.03 9.22 15.68
C GLN A 77 8.53 9.01 15.45
N GLN A 78 9.32 8.94 16.52
CA GLN A 78 10.76 8.71 16.43
C GLN A 78 11.07 7.34 15.83
N GLN A 79 10.36 6.28 16.24
CA GLN A 79 10.53 4.94 15.68
C GLN A 79 10.13 4.90 14.20
N LEU A 80 8.97 5.46 13.85
CA LEU A 80 8.52 5.53 12.47
C LEU A 80 9.56 6.21 11.56
N THR A 81 10.11 7.35 11.99
CA THR A 81 11.15 8.08 11.25
C THR A 81 12.42 7.24 11.11
N ALA A 82 12.87 6.58 12.18
CA ALA A 82 14.06 5.76 12.16
C ALA A 82 13.92 4.55 11.22
N TYR A 83 12.75 3.91 11.18
CA TYR A 83 12.48 2.80 10.27
C TYR A 83 12.54 3.23 8.80
N VAL A 84 11.89 4.35 8.44
CA VAL A 84 11.95 4.89 7.08
C VAL A 84 13.39 5.20 6.68
N GLN A 85 14.15 5.89 7.55
CA GLN A 85 15.56 6.22 7.27
C GLN A 85 16.42 4.98 7.07
N THR A 86 16.23 3.93 7.88
CA THR A 86 16.98 2.68 7.75
C THR A 86 16.67 2.00 6.41
N LEU A 87 15.40 1.93 6.03
CA LEU A 87 14.99 1.34 4.75
C LEU A 87 15.54 2.12 3.55
N GLU A 88 15.58 3.45 3.60
CA GLU A 88 16.21 4.28 2.57
C GLU A 88 17.73 4.03 2.45
N ASN A 89 18.40 3.77 3.57
CA ASN A 89 19.85 3.57 3.62
C ASN A 89 20.32 2.28 2.95
N PHE A 90 19.42 1.31 2.69
CA PHE A 90 19.75 0.15 1.84
C PHE A 90 19.95 0.53 0.36
N GLY A 91 19.77 1.79 -0.01
CA GLY A 91 20.05 2.34 -1.35
C GLY A 91 19.03 1.98 -2.41
N THR A 92 18.71 0.71 -2.54
CA THR A 92 17.58 0.16 -3.30
C THR A 92 17.07 -1.09 -2.59
N ARG A 93 15.79 -1.35 -2.73
CA ARG A 93 15.14 -2.60 -2.29
C ARG A 93 14.45 -3.29 -3.47
N ASN A 94 14.91 -2.96 -4.69
CA ASN A 94 14.38 -3.59 -5.91
C ASN A 94 14.56 -5.11 -5.84
N SER A 95 13.56 -5.85 -6.29
CA SER A 95 13.53 -7.31 -6.26
C SER A 95 14.69 -7.98 -7.01
N PHE A 96 15.34 -7.27 -7.94
CA PHE A 96 16.53 -7.75 -8.66
C PHE A 96 17.84 -7.15 -8.11
N SER A 97 17.81 -6.49 -6.95
CA SER A 97 19.01 -5.98 -6.27
C SER A 97 19.73 -7.10 -5.50
N SER A 98 20.83 -6.74 -4.82
CA SER A 98 21.64 -7.73 -4.09
C SER A 98 20.81 -8.46 -3.01
N PHE A 99 20.88 -9.78 -3.05
CA PHE A 99 20.24 -10.67 -2.08
C PHE A 99 21.18 -11.03 -0.90
N ASP A 100 22.50 -11.06 -1.15
CA ASP A 100 23.50 -11.56 -0.20
C ASP A 100 24.16 -10.46 0.63
N ARG A 101 24.20 -9.22 0.16
CA ARG A 101 24.86 -8.13 0.87
C ARG A 101 24.15 -7.81 2.19
N GLU A 102 24.93 -7.47 3.23
CA GLU A 102 24.42 -7.13 4.56
C GLU A 102 23.93 -5.68 4.68
N ASP A 103 24.45 -4.78 3.83
CA ASP A 103 24.29 -3.33 3.95
C ASP A 103 23.50 -2.70 2.80
N HIS A 104 23.08 -3.49 1.79
CA HIS A 104 22.50 -2.95 0.56
C HIS A 104 21.59 -3.96 -0.12
N GLY A 105 20.52 -3.47 -0.74
CA GLY A 105 19.61 -4.26 -1.57
C GLY A 105 18.47 -4.93 -0.78
N VAL A 106 17.66 -5.67 -1.53
CA VAL A 106 16.46 -6.35 -1.00
C VAL A 106 16.79 -7.38 0.07
N GLY A 107 17.93 -8.06 -0.07
CA GLY A 107 18.38 -9.07 0.91
C GLY A 107 18.74 -8.46 2.26
N ALA A 108 19.43 -7.32 2.28
CA ALA A 108 19.70 -6.59 3.52
C ALA A 108 18.41 -6.12 4.19
N ALA A 109 17.50 -5.57 3.40
CA ALA A 109 16.21 -5.09 3.91
C ALA A 109 15.39 -6.22 4.56
N LYS A 110 15.25 -7.39 3.91
CA LYS A 110 14.48 -8.51 4.48
C LYS A 110 15.06 -9.02 5.80
N ARG A 111 16.40 -9.14 5.90
CA ARG A 111 17.06 -9.58 7.14
C ARG A 111 16.90 -8.57 8.27
N TRP A 112 16.98 -7.28 7.94
CA TRP A 112 16.75 -6.23 8.91
C TRP A 112 15.29 -6.24 9.40
N ILE A 113 14.30 -6.37 8.51
CA ILE A 113 12.87 -6.45 8.87
C ILE A 113 12.62 -7.66 9.79
N LEU A 114 13.22 -8.82 9.48
CA LEU A 114 13.11 -9.99 10.34
C LEU A 114 13.64 -9.69 11.75
N SER A 115 14.86 -9.13 11.85
CA SER A 115 15.47 -8.78 13.13
C SER A 115 14.66 -7.73 13.92
N GLU A 116 14.01 -6.79 13.21
CA GLU A 116 13.14 -5.80 13.84
C GLU A 116 11.85 -6.43 14.38
N PHE A 117 11.23 -7.35 13.65
CA PHE A 117 10.09 -8.11 14.19
C PHE A 117 10.46 -8.92 15.43
N GLU A 118 11.62 -9.59 15.44
CA GLU A 118 12.13 -10.28 16.63
C GLU A 118 12.32 -9.32 17.79
N ARG A 119 12.95 -8.17 17.55
CA ARG A 119 13.23 -7.15 18.56
C ARG A 119 11.95 -6.58 19.16
N VAL A 120 11.00 -6.15 18.30
CA VAL A 120 9.76 -5.51 18.77
C VAL A 120 8.79 -6.51 19.39
N GLY A 121 8.83 -7.75 18.94
CA GLY A 121 8.01 -8.83 19.46
C GLY A 121 8.38 -9.29 20.87
N SER A 122 9.59 -8.99 21.33
CA SER A 122 10.06 -9.33 22.68
C SER A 122 9.82 -10.81 23.06
N GLY A 123 10.01 -11.72 22.08
CA GLY A 123 9.81 -13.17 22.23
C GLY A 123 8.37 -13.63 22.06
N ARG A 124 7.42 -12.76 21.75
CA ARG A 124 6.01 -13.12 21.50
C ARG A 124 5.69 -13.36 20.04
N LEU A 125 6.48 -12.80 19.11
CA LEU A 125 6.34 -13.02 17.68
C LEU A 125 7.11 -14.26 17.24
N GLN A 126 6.47 -15.09 16.45
CA GLN A 126 7.10 -16.19 15.70
C GLN A 126 7.45 -15.65 14.34
N VAL A 127 8.73 -15.47 14.04
CA VAL A 127 9.20 -14.81 12.82
C VAL A 127 9.86 -15.81 11.88
N ALA A 128 9.50 -15.78 10.59
CA ALA A 128 10.04 -16.66 9.56
C ALA A 128 10.08 -15.98 8.20
N PHE A 129 10.92 -16.52 7.30
CA PHE A 129 10.83 -16.24 5.88
C PHE A 129 9.83 -17.19 5.21
N ASP A 130 9.14 -16.66 4.21
CA ASP A 130 8.30 -17.40 3.26
C ASP A 130 8.93 -17.19 1.87
N ASP A 131 9.77 -18.16 1.48
CA ASP A 131 10.66 -18.05 0.32
C ASP A 131 9.94 -18.45 -0.96
N PHE A 132 10.19 -17.70 -2.05
CA PHE A 132 9.68 -18.01 -3.37
C PHE A 132 10.61 -17.56 -4.49
N LEU A 133 10.35 -18.06 -5.71
CA LEU A 133 11.08 -17.68 -6.90
C LEU A 133 10.27 -16.69 -7.73
N LEU A 134 10.80 -15.47 -7.89
CA LEU A 134 10.25 -14.46 -8.78
C LEU A 134 10.76 -14.73 -10.22
N SER A 135 9.84 -14.76 -11.18
CA SER A 135 10.15 -14.72 -12.61
C SER A 135 9.39 -13.56 -13.25
N TYR A 136 10.12 -12.57 -13.74
CA TYR A 136 9.53 -11.35 -14.30
C TYR A 136 10.40 -10.80 -15.44
N ASN A 137 9.80 -10.49 -16.59
CA ASN A 137 10.47 -9.93 -17.77
C ASN A 137 11.77 -10.68 -18.17
N GLY A 138 11.75 -12.01 -18.11
CA GLY A 138 12.88 -12.86 -18.46
C GLY A 138 14.02 -12.90 -17.44
N LYS A 139 13.89 -12.25 -16.32
CA LYS A 139 14.78 -12.34 -15.17
C LYS A 139 14.18 -13.23 -14.08
N THR A 140 15.04 -13.84 -13.28
CA THR A 140 14.66 -14.68 -12.15
C THR A 140 15.46 -14.27 -10.92
N ALA A 141 14.81 -14.18 -9.76
CA ALA A 141 15.45 -13.85 -8.48
C ALA A 141 14.76 -14.59 -7.33
N GLU A 142 15.55 -15.00 -6.35
CA GLU A 142 15.00 -15.48 -5.07
C GLU A 142 14.41 -14.31 -4.29
N GLN A 143 13.25 -14.53 -3.70
CA GLN A 143 12.54 -13.55 -2.88
C GLN A 143 12.04 -14.20 -1.59
N SER A 144 11.73 -13.36 -0.59
CA SER A 144 11.16 -13.84 0.66
C SER A 144 10.17 -12.83 1.20
N ASN A 145 8.95 -13.25 1.53
CA ASN A 145 8.15 -12.50 2.48
C ASN A 145 8.74 -12.67 3.88
N VAL A 146 8.57 -11.69 4.75
CA VAL A 146 8.92 -11.77 6.17
C VAL A 146 7.62 -11.81 6.96
N ILE A 147 7.36 -12.91 7.64
CA ILE A 147 6.12 -13.15 8.37
C ILE A 147 6.40 -13.21 9.87
N ALA A 148 5.68 -12.39 10.64
CA ALA A 148 5.73 -12.37 12.09
C ALA A 148 4.33 -12.67 12.64
N THR A 149 4.17 -13.80 13.28
CA THR A 149 2.90 -14.27 13.83
C THR A 149 2.83 -14.01 15.33
N LEU A 150 1.82 -13.26 15.76
CA LEU A 150 1.42 -13.10 17.15
C LEU A 150 0.27 -14.09 17.42
N PRO A 151 0.52 -15.20 18.14
CA PRO A 151 -0.53 -16.18 18.40
C PRO A 151 -1.68 -15.61 19.23
N GLY A 152 -2.90 -15.90 18.81
CA GLY A 152 -4.10 -15.60 19.58
C GLY A 152 -4.25 -16.52 20.79
N THR A 153 -4.94 -16.04 21.82
CA THR A 153 -5.22 -16.81 23.05
C THR A 153 -6.70 -17.20 23.16
N GLY A 154 -7.53 -16.72 22.23
CA GLY A 154 -8.97 -17.02 22.18
C GLY A 154 -9.27 -18.39 21.53
N PRO A 155 -10.52 -18.80 21.55
CA PRO A 155 -10.94 -20.12 21.07
C PRO A 155 -11.07 -20.21 19.54
N GLY A 156 -10.88 -19.14 18.80
CA GLY A 156 -11.04 -19.11 17.34
C GLY A 156 -9.74 -19.40 16.60
N ASP A 157 -9.85 -19.94 15.40
CA ASP A 157 -8.76 -20.21 14.45
C ASP A 157 -8.56 -19.11 13.42
N GLY A 158 -9.29 -18.02 13.54
CA GLY A 158 -9.24 -16.91 12.59
C GLY A 158 -7.97 -16.07 12.70
N VAL A 159 -7.47 -15.61 11.54
CA VAL A 159 -6.26 -14.82 11.42
C VAL A 159 -6.58 -13.46 10.84
N ILE A 160 -6.05 -12.40 11.47
CA ILE A 160 -6.03 -11.04 10.93
C ILE A 160 -4.64 -10.79 10.37
N ILE A 161 -4.57 -10.35 9.11
CA ILE A 161 -3.30 -10.06 8.44
C ILE A 161 -3.14 -8.54 8.33
N VAL A 162 -1.98 -8.04 8.76
CA VAL A 162 -1.55 -6.66 8.51
C VAL A 162 -0.30 -6.73 7.66
N MET A 163 -0.28 -6.06 6.52
CA MET A 163 0.81 -6.20 5.57
C MET A 163 1.26 -4.88 4.96
N ALA A 164 2.47 -4.88 4.42
CA ALA A 164 3.04 -3.83 3.59
C ALA A 164 4.10 -4.45 2.69
N HIS A 165 4.28 -3.96 1.46
CA HIS A 165 5.42 -4.40 0.66
C HIS A 165 6.68 -3.66 1.06
N TYR A 166 7.84 -4.35 0.98
CA TYR A 166 9.10 -3.74 1.37
C TYR A 166 10.06 -3.50 0.21
N ASP A 167 9.77 -4.07 -0.96
CA ASP A 167 10.50 -3.75 -2.18
C ASP A 167 10.17 -2.34 -2.67
N ASN A 168 10.98 -1.84 -3.58
CA ASN A 168 10.77 -0.60 -4.30
C ASN A 168 11.36 -0.69 -5.69
N ARG A 169 11.13 0.31 -6.53
CA ARG A 169 11.65 0.31 -7.89
C ARG A 169 12.14 1.70 -8.34
N PRO A 170 13.15 1.76 -9.20
CA PRO A 170 13.38 2.89 -10.12
C PRO A 170 12.40 2.81 -11.30
N VAL A 171 12.58 3.66 -12.30
CA VAL A 171 11.73 3.68 -13.51
C VAL A 171 11.75 2.33 -14.25
N ASP A 172 12.90 1.68 -14.36
CA ASP A 172 13.01 0.30 -14.83
C ASP A 172 12.82 -0.65 -13.65
N GLU A 173 11.70 -1.36 -13.62
CA GLU A 173 11.31 -2.29 -12.55
C GLU A 173 12.31 -3.45 -12.39
N THR A 174 13.14 -3.70 -13.37
CA THR A 174 14.16 -4.76 -13.35
C THR A 174 15.57 -4.26 -13.04
N ASP A 175 15.75 -2.95 -12.80
CA ASP A 175 17.03 -2.37 -12.44
C ASP A 175 17.28 -2.47 -10.93
N GLY A 176 18.05 -3.45 -10.54
CA GLY A 176 18.49 -3.67 -9.16
C GLY A 176 19.67 -2.81 -8.71
N PHE A 177 20.21 -1.91 -9.56
CA PHE A 177 21.43 -1.14 -9.29
C PHE A 177 21.17 0.34 -9.02
N THR A 178 20.25 0.94 -9.74
CA THR A 178 19.91 2.35 -9.57
C THR A 178 19.32 2.59 -8.18
N ARG A 179 19.82 3.63 -7.51
CA ARG A 179 19.30 4.03 -6.21
C ARG A 179 17.83 4.42 -6.32
N ALA A 180 17.00 3.77 -5.52
CA ALA A 180 15.60 4.10 -5.31
C ALA A 180 15.38 4.27 -3.80
N ALA A 181 15.00 5.47 -3.36
CA ALA A 181 14.81 5.74 -1.93
C ALA A 181 13.59 4.99 -1.37
N GLY A 182 12.45 5.04 -2.10
CA GLY A 182 11.23 4.37 -1.71
C GLY A 182 10.76 4.75 -0.29
N ALA A 183 10.92 6.03 0.11
CA ALA A 183 10.60 6.48 1.47
C ALA A 183 9.10 6.40 1.74
N ASN A 184 8.30 6.93 0.81
CA ASN A 184 6.84 6.85 0.90
C ASN A 184 6.33 5.53 0.35
N ASP A 185 6.83 5.10 -0.77
CA ASP A 185 6.50 3.86 -1.46
C ASP A 185 7.71 2.89 -1.41
N ASN A 186 7.73 1.90 -0.49
CA ASN A 186 6.77 1.77 0.62
C ASN A 186 7.49 1.55 1.96
N ALA A 187 8.58 2.32 2.23
CA ALA A 187 9.19 2.30 3.56
C ALA A 187 8.22 2.86 4.63
N SER A 188 7.30 3.75 4.25
CA SER A 188 6.30 4.29 5.17
C SER A 188 5.32 3.21 5.64
N GLY A 189 4.85 2.34 4.75
CA GLY A 189 3.98 1.22 5.10
C GLY A 189 4.70 0.19 5.97
N VAL A 190 5.96 -0.15 5.64
CA VAL A 190 6.77 -1.05 6.49
C VAL A 190 7.01 -0.46 7.87
N ALA A 191 7.28 0.84 7.96
CA ALA A 191 7.46 1.51 9.25
C ALA A 191 6.18 1.42 10.10
N LEU A 192 5.02 1.64 9.50
CA LEU A 192 3.73 1.50 10.19
C LEU A 192 3.46 0.05 10.59
N LEU A 193 3.81 -0.91 9.73
CA LEU A 193 3.69 -2.35 10.01
C LEU A 193 4.52 -2.76 11.24
N LEU A 194 5.80 -2.37 11.30
CA LEU A 194 6.69 -2.65 12.42
C LEU A 194 6.21 -1.99 13.71
N GLU A 195 5.75 -0.76 13.64
CA GLU A 195 5.22 -0.03 14.80
C GLU A 195 3.91 -0.66 15.31
N THR A 196 3.03 -1.09 14.39
CA THR A 196 1.82 -1.84 14.73
C THR A 196 2.18 -3.15 15.42
N ALA A 197 3.15 -3.90 14.88
CA ALA A 197 3.63 -5.13 15.51
C ALA A 197 4.19 -4.89 16.93
N ARG A 198 4.96 -3.81 17.12
CA ARG A 198 5.48 -3.43 18.44
C ARG A 198 4.36 -3.18 19.45
N ILE A 199 3.37 -2.41 19.06
CA ILE A 199 2.25 -2.03 19.94
C ILE A 199 1.37 -3.24 20.24
N MET A 200 0.99 -4.00 19.21
CA MET A 200 0.10 -5.16 19.36
C MET A 200 0.77 -6.30 20.15
N SER A 201 2.09 -6.45 20.07
CA SER A 201 2.84 -7.45 20.84
C SER A 201 2.90 -7.14 22.34
N SER A 202 2.48 -5.96 22.79
CA SER A 202 2.50 -5.59 24.20
C SER A 202 1.39 -6.27 25.03
N ARG A 203 0.42 -6.92 24.40
CA ARG A 203 -0.74 -7.56 25.05
C ARG A 203 -1.20 -8.81 24.33
N GLU A 204 -2.13 -9.55 24.93
CA GLU A 204 -2.78 -10.71 24.35
C GLU A 204 -4.04 -10.32 23.54
N TRP A 205 -4.31 -11.08 22.49
CA TRP A 205 -5.45 -10.90 21.61
C TRP A 205 -6.18 -12.24 21.45
N ASN A 206 -7.48 -12.20 21.22
CA ASN A 206 -8.25 -13.42 20.99
C ASN A 206 -7.84 -14.08 19.67
N GLN A 207 -7.69 -13.29 18.62
CA GLN A 207 -7.34 -13.79 17.29
C GLN A 207 -5.84 -13.77 17.07
N THR A 208 -5.35 -14.68 16.26
CA THR A 208 -3.99 -14.65 15.74
C THR A 208 -3.83 -13.43 14.81
N ILE A 209 -2.71 -12.69 14.96
CA ILE A 209 -2.38 -11.58 14.09
C ILE A 209 -1.09 -11.91 13.36
N MET A 210 -1.10 -11.83 12.03
CA MET A 210 0.08 -11.96 11.18
C MET A 210 0.50 -10.57 10.67
N PHE A 211 1.75 -10.20 10.91
CA PHE A 211 2.39 -9.04 10.32
C PHE A 211 3.27 -9.52 9.18
N MET A 212 3.06 -9.01 7.97
CA MET A 212 3.74 -9.52 6.78
C MET A 212 4.39 -8.38 6.01
N ALA A 213 5.72 -8.40 5.89
CA ALA A 213 6.41 -7.58 4.90
C ALA A 213 6.57 -8.41 3.62
N VAL A 214 5.85 -8.04 2.55
CA VAL A 214 5.79 -8.81 1.31
C VAL A 214 6.77 -8.29 0.28
N ALA A 215 7.32 -9.20 -0.55
CA ALA A 215 8.30 -8.90 -1.58
C ALA A 215 7.67 -8.85 -2.97
N ALA A 216 8.36 -8.20 -3.92
CA ALA A 216 8.03 -8.20 -5.33
C ALA A 216 6.59 -7.74 -5.64
N GLU A 217 6.15 -6.71 -4.92
CA GLU A 217 4.89 -6.02 -5.18
C GLU A 217 4.97 -5.24 -6.48
N GLU A 218 6.03 -4.48 -6.64
CA GLU A 218 6.31 -3.59 -7.76
C GLU A 218 6.41 -4.31 -9.13
N GLN A 219 6.63 -5.62 -9.12
CA GLN A 219 6.62 -6.47 -10.31
C GLN A 219 5.26 -7.15 -10.56
N GLY A 220 4.25 -6.89 -9.71
CA GLY A 220 2.90 -7.42 -9.84
C GLY A 220 2.46 -8.32 -8.69
N THR A 221 2.70 -7.88 -7.47
CA THR A 221 2.17 -8.48 -6.22
C THR A 221 2.58 -9.96 -6.00
N PHE A 222 3.79 -10.35 -6.45
CA PHE A 222 4.20 -11.77 -6.45
C PHE A 222 4.25 -12.37 -5.04
N GLY A 223 4.80 -11.64 -4.05
CA GLY A 223 4.92 -12.16 -2.70
C GLY A 223 3.58 -12.39 -2.01
N SER A 224 2.67 -11.43 -2.11
CA SER A 224 1.34 -11.58 -1.52
C SER A 224 0.50 -12.67 -2.22
N ARG A 225 0.66 -12.81 -3.56
CA ARG A 225 0.01 -13.89 -4.32
C ARG A 225 0.56 -15.27 -3.96
N HIS A 226 1.89 -15.39 -3.77
CA HIS A 226 2.51 -16.62 -3.29
C HIS A 226 1.92 -17.05 -1.94
N PHE A 227 1.91 -16.13 -0.98
CA PHE A 227 1.33 -16.39 0.33
C PHE A 227 -0.16 -16.77 0.24
N ALA A 228 -0.96 -16.03 -0.54
CA ALA A 228 -2.39 -16.28 -0.67
C ALA A 228 -2.68 -17.67 -1.28
N GLN A 229 -1.87 -18.15 -2.22
CA GLN A 229 -1.98 -19.50 -2.79
C GLN A 229 -1.71 -20.57 -1.73
N ASN A 230 -0.65 -20.41 -0.93
CA ASN A 230 -0.33 -21.35 0.14
C ASN A 230 -1.40 -21.32 1.24
N ALA A 231 -1.83 -20.14 1.67
CA ALA A 231 -2.90 -19.96 2.65
C ALA A 231 -4.22 -20.64 2.23
N PHE A 232 -4.56 -20.56 0.93
CA PHE A 232 -5.71 -21.26 0.38
C PHE A 232 -5.55 -22.79 0.43
N LEU A 233 -4.38 -23.31 0.06
CA LEU A 233 -4.09 -24.74 0.09
C LEU A 233 -4.11 -25.30 1.52
N ASP A 234 -3.66 -24.52 2.48
CA ASP A 234 -3.61 -24.87 3.90
C ASP A 234 -4.95 -24.61 4.62
N ASN A 235 -5.96 -24.12 3.90
CA ASN A 235 -7.27 -23.73 4.44
C ASN A 235 -7.16 -22.71 5.60
N LEU A 236 -6.24 -21.77 5.51
CA LEU A 236 -6.07 -20.73 6.53
C LEU A 236 -7.35 -19.88 6.62
N ASN A 237 -7.94 -19.77 7.81
CA ASN A 237 -9.13 -18.96 8.05
C ASN A 237 -8.78 -17.49 8.20
N VAL A 238 -8.69 -16.75 7.08
CA VAL A 238 -8.39 -15.32 7.07
C VAL A 238 -9.66 -14.51 7.31
N LEU A 239 -9.70 -13.76 8.41
CA LEU A 239 -10.83 -12.91 8.80
C LEU A 239 -10.77 -11.54 8.14
N ALA A 240 -9.58 -10.95 8.07
CA ALA A 240 -9.36 -9.62 7.49
C ALA A 240 -7.92 -9.48 7.01
N VAL A 241 -7.73 -8.64 6.00
CA VAL A 241 -6.42 -8.19 5.54
C VAL A 241 -6.41 -6.67 5.49
N VAL A 242 -5.39 -6.06 6.12
CA VAL A 242 -5.13 -4.62 6.06
C VAL A 242 -3.77 -4.41 5.41
N ASN A 243 -3.73 -3.73 4.28
CA ASN A 243 -2.49 -3.41 3.57
C ASN A 243 -2.15 -1.92 3.74
N TYR A 244 -0.90 -1.65 4.13
CA TYR A 244 -0.35 -0.30 4.22
C TYR A 244 0.51 -0.01 3.01
N ASP A 245 0.13 1.03 2.26
CA ASP A 245 0.83 1.42 1.06
C ASP A 245 0.87 2.95 0.92
N ALA A 246 2.07 3.50 0.74
CA ALA A 246 2.34 4.92 0.56
C ALA A 246 1.66 5.83 1.60
N VAL A 247 1.74 5.47 2.90
CA VAL A 247 1.03 6.14 4.00
C VAL A 247 1.77 7.35 4.58
N GLY A 248 2.98 7.67 4.09
CA GLY A 248 3.81 8.78 4.61
C GLY A 248 3.33 10.18 4.23
N GLY A 249 2.42 10.29 3.29
CA GLY A 249 1.90 11.57 2.83
C GLY A 249 2.89 12.41 2.03
N ARG A 250 2.56 13.66 1.81
CA ARG A 250 3.39 14.63 1.09
C ARG A 250 3.35 16.00 1.76
N ALA A 251 4.49 16.63 1.92
CA ALA A 251 4.59 17.97 2.49
C ALA A 251 3.77 19.00 1.67
N GLY A 252 3.03 19.87 2.35
CA GLY A 252 2.22 20.91 1.73
C GLY A 252 0.85 20.46 1.20
N ILE A 253 0.51 19.17 1.32
CA ILE A 253 -0.80 18.64 0.99
C ILE A 253 -1.52 18.28 2.29
N PRO A 254 -2.82 18.58 2.43
CA PRO A 254 -3.60 18.17 3.60
C PRO A 254 -3.48 16.65 3.81
N GLN A 255 -3.16 16.25 5.02
CA GLN A 255 -3.01 14.83 5.36
C GLN A 255 -4.39 14.19 5.49
N LEU A 256 -4.56 13.07 4.83
CA LEU A 256 -5.73 12.21 4.93
C LEU A 256 -5.32 10.76 4.65
N ALA A 257 -6.02 9.79 5.20
CA ALA A 257 -5.90 8.40 4.79
C ALA A 257 -6.95 8.08 3.72
N ARG A 258 -6.50 7.43 2.63
CA ARG A 258 -7.39 6.81 1.66
C ARG A 258 -7.48 5.34 1.96
N LEU A 259 -8.69 4.87 2.16
CA LEU A 259 -8.98 3.47 2.41
C LEU A 259 -9.65 2.90 1.16
N PHE A 260 -8.99 1.94 0.53
CA PHE A 260 -9.53 1.24 -0.64
C PHE A 260 -10.15 -0.07 -0.19
N ALA A 261 -11.44 -0.27 -0.50
CA ALA A 261 -12.14 -1.52 -0.24
C ALA A 261 -13.01 -1.87 -1.44
N GLN A 262 -12.99 -3.14 -1.83
CA GLN A 262 -13.73 -3.62 -3.00
C GLN A 262 -15.22 -3.70 -2.67
N ASP A 263 -16.06 -3.21 -3.58
CA ASP A 263 -17.53 -3.24 -3.49
C ASP A 263 -18.05 -2.82 -2.10
N LEU A 264 -18.01 -1.52 -1.85
CA LEU A 264 -18.36 -0.93 -0.55
C LEU A 264 -19.74 -1.32 -0.02
N ARG A 265 -20.65 -1.79 -0.87
CA ARG A 265 -22.03 -2.06 -0.47
C ARG A 265 -22.32 -3.53 -0.19
N GLN A 266 -21.63 -4.45 -0.87
CA GLN A 266 -22.05 -5.86 -0.93
C GLN A 266 -20.95 -6.86 -0.57
N SER A 267 -19.68 -6.41 -0.41
CA SER A 267 -18.58 -7.31 -0.09
C SER A 267 -18.19 -7.28 1.39
N PRO A 268 -17.60 -8.37 1.91
CA PRO A 268 -16.98 -8.37 3.23
C PRO A 268 -15.87 -7.31 3.37
N ALA A 269 -15.10 -7.04 2.30
CA ALA A 269 -14.08 -6.00 2.29
C ALA A 269 -14.71 -4.61 2.46
N GLY A 270 -15.83 -4.33 1.79
CA GLY A 270 -16.58 -3.10 1.96
C GLY A 270 -17.14 -2.93 3.37
N GLU A 271 -17.59 -4.01 4.00
CA GLU A 271 -18.04 -3.98 5.39
C GLU A 271 -16.90 -3.62 6.36
N ILE A 272 -15.74 -4.25 6.21
CA ILE A 272 -14.53 -3.94 6.99
C ILE A 272 -14.09 -2.50 6.75
N GLY A 273 -14.13 -2.02 5.50
CA GLY A 273 -13.78 -0.65 5.15
C GLY A 273 -14.67 0.38 5.84
N ARG A 274 -15.98 0.20 5.81
CA ARG A 274 -16.93 1.08 6.52
C ARG A 274 -16.74 1.04 8.03
N PHE A 275 -16.46 -0.13 8.58
CA PHE A 275 -16.15 -0.28 10.00
C PHE A 275 -14.87 0.49 10.35
N TYR A 276 -13.82 0.38 9.54
CA TYR A 276 -12.57 1.10 9.74
C TYR A 276 -12.78 2.62 9.70
N GLU A 277 -13.49 3.14 8.69
CA GLU A 277 -13.81 4.56 8.57
C GLU A 277 -14.59 5.07 9.81
N TYR A 278 -15.59 4.30 10.24
CA TYR A 278 -16.38 4.60 11.42
C TYR A 278 -15.53 4.68 12.69
N ILE A 279 -14.68 3.68 12.95
CA ILE A 279 -13.81 3.64 14.12
C ILE A 279 -12.77 4.77 14.05
N ALA A 280 -12.18 5.02 12.87
CA ALA A 280 -11.23 6.11 12.69
C ALA A 280 -11.89 7.48 12.99
N GLY A 281 -13.10 7.71 12.52
CA GLY A 281 -13.86 8.93 12.83
C GLY A 281 -14.17 9.08 14.33
N HIS A 282 -14.33 7.97 15.04
CA HIS A 282 -14.59 7.97 16.47
C HIS A 282 -13.34 8.30 17.32
N TYR A 283 -12.20 7.70 16.98
CA TYR A 283 -10.94 7.87 17.73
C TYR A 283 -10.07 9.03 17.22
N LEU A 284 -10.18 9.40 15.95
CA LEU A 284 -9.40 10.43 15.27
C LEU A 284 -10.29 11.46 14.56
N PRO A 285 -11.22 12.14 15.26
CA PRO A 285 -12.24 12.98 14.62
C PRO A 285 -11.68 14.15 13.80
N THR A 286 -10.43 14.53 14.01
CA THR A 286 -9.74 15.60 13.27
C THR A 286 -8.89 15.12 12.12
N PHE A 287 -8.72 13.79 11.96
CA PHE A 287 -7.95 13.20 10.88
C PHE A 287 -8.88 12.53 9.86
N PRO A 288 -9.01 13.08 8.65
CA PRO A 288 -9.96 12.54 7.70
C PRO A 288 -9.51 11.19 7.15
N VAL A 289 -10.40 10.23 7.19
CA VAL A 289 -10.31 8.95 6.46
C VAL A 289 -11.37 8.97 5.38
N VAL A 290 -10.96 8.70 4.13
CA VAL A 290 -11.85 8.67 2.98
C VAL A 290 -11.84 7.27 2.42
N ILE A 291 -13.01 6.63 2.40
CA ILE A 291 -13.19 5.31 1.80
C ILE A 291 -13.50 5.43 0.31
N LEU A 292 -12.80 4.63 -0.50
CA LEU A 292 -12.91 4.59 -1.96
C LEU A 292 -13.21 3.17 -2.40
N ASP A 293 -14.02 3.01 -3.44
CA ASP A 293 -14.25 1.71 -4.05
C ASP A 293 -13.02 1.31 -4.89
N ALA A 294 -12.49 0.13 -4.63
CA ALA A 294 -11.30 -0.37 -5.32
C ALA A 294 -11.59 -0.89 -6.75
N LEU A 295 -12.87 -0.90 -7.17
CA LEU A 295 -13.29 -1.30 -8.52
C LEU A 295 -13.39 -0.11 -9.50
N ASP A 296 -13.36 1.11 -9.00
CA ASP A 296 -13.35 2.33 -9.81
C ASP A 296 -11.89 2.81 -10.02
#